data_89a3e3894c7e2d4c69a55d1b99edd876
#
_entry.id   89a3e3894c7e2d4c69a55d1b99edd876
#
_cell.length_a   1.000
_cell.length_b   1.000
_cell.length_c   1.000
_cell.angle_alpha   90.00
_cell.angle_beta   90.00
_cell.angle_gamma   90.00
#
_symmetry.space_group_name_H-M   'P 1'
#
loop_
_entity.id
_entity.type
_entity.pdbx_description
1 polymer ?
#
loop_
_entity_poly.entity_id
_entity_poly.type
_entity_poly.pdbx_seq_one_letter_code
_entity_poly.pdbx_strand_id
1 'polypeptide(L)'
;MNIHSLMVWNGKLLVIHIVFHTVINRFSTIICNFASSMKKLRTIEMNRLSVDEFKQAEKLPLIVVLDDVRSMHNVGSVFRTGDAFRIEAVYLCGITSVPPSAEIHKTALGAEDSVKWVYFKTAVEALESLKKDGYEVYSIEQAHGSTMLQDFTPIYNNRYAVIFGNEVKGVHQEVVDASDGCLEIPQYGTKHSMNVSVTAGIVIWHFAQTIINK
;
A
#
# COMPACT_ATOMS: atom_id res chain seq x y z
N MET A 1 18.39 5.05 53.45
CA MET A 1 17.48 5.19 54.60
C MET A 1 16.68 3.90 54.70
N ASN A 2 17.07 3.00 55.63
CA ASN A 2 16.45 1.71 55.82
C ASN A 2 15.16 1.90 56.60
N ILE A 3 14.01 1.57 56.03
CA ILE A 3 12.76 1.44 56.76
C ILE A 3 12.45 -0.06 56.84
N HIS A 4 12.95 -0.67 57.93
CA HIS A 4 12.46 -1.97 58.39
C HIS A 4 11.31 -1.69 59.35
N SER A 5 10.09 -1.83 58.92
CA SER A 5 8.95 -2.01 59.80
C SER A 5 8.53 -3.47 59.74
N LEU A 6 8.94 -4.25 60.69
CA LEU A 6 8.46 -5.60 60.93
C LEU A 6 7.06 -5.49 61.59
N MET A 7 6.01 -5.88 60.90
CA MET A 7 4.78 -6.32 61.56
C MET A 7 4.64 -7.84 61.42
N VAL A 8 4.76 -8.52 62.54
CA VAL A 8 4.51 -9.97 62.63
C VAL A 8 3.08 -10.18 63.05
N TRP A 9 2.27 -10.79 62.23
CA TRP A 9 0.99 -11.35 62.59
C TRP A 9 0.83 -12.77 61.97
N ASN A 10 0.87 -13.77 62.81
CA ASN A 10 0.50 -15.16 62.54
C ASN A 10 1.01 -15.77 61.21
N GLY A 11 2.29 -15.92 61.04
CA GLY A 11 2.89 -16.84 60.02
C GLY A 11 2.66 -16.44 58.54
N LYS A 12 2.18 -15.26 58.22
CA LYS A 12 1.88 -14.83 56.83
C LYS A 12 2.82 -13.78 56.24
N LEU A 13 3.93 -13.47 56.89
CA LEU A 13 4.86 -12.40 56.43
C LEU A 13 5.60 -12.77 55.13
N LEU A 14 5.81 -14.03 54.88
CA LEU A 14 6.54 -14.49 53.69
C LEU A 14 5.76 -14.26 52.37
N VAL A 15 4.44 -14.35 52.43
CA VAL A 15 3.60 -14.22 51.23
C VAL A 15 3.50 -12.78 50.74
N ILE A 16 3.48 -11.79 51.67
CA ILE A 16 3.35 -10.37 51.28
C ILE A 16 4.66 -9.87 50.67
N HIS A 17 5.81 -10.32 51.17
CA HIS A 17 7.11 -9.92 50.61
C HIS A 17 7.35 -10.47 49.22
N ILE A 18 6.97 -11.71 48.97
CA ILE A 18 7.09 -12.34 47.63
C ILE A 18 6.12 -11.69 46.65
N VAL A 19 4.87 -11.39 47.04
CA VAL A 19 3.89 -10.74 46.18
C VAL A 19 4.33 -9.31 45.85
N PHE A 20 4.85 -8.56 46.84
CA PHE A 20 5.34 -7.19 46.63
C PHE A 20 6.56 -7.15 45.68
N HIS A 21 7.51 -8.03 45.87
CA HIS A 21 8.69 -8.14 44.99
C HIS A 21 8.30 -8.60 43.57
N THR A 22 7.35 -9.51 43.42
CA THR A 22 6.87 -10.00 42.12
C THR A 22 6.05 -8.94 41.40
N VAL A 23 5.27 -8.17 42.12
CA VAL A 23 4.48 -7.05 41.57
C VAL A 23 5.42 -5.91 41.15
N ILE A 24 6.40 -5.51 41.99
CA ILE A 24 7.35 -4.44 41.63
C ILE A 24 8.23 -4.87 40.45
N ASN A 25 8.71 -6.11 40.39
CA ASN A 25 9.48 -6.62 39.26
C ASN A 25 8.63 -6.67 37.96
N ARG A 26 7.36 -7.08 38.04
CA ARG A 26 6.47 -7.02 36.89
C ARG A 26 6.16 -5.58 36.44
N PHE A 27 5.95 -4.65 37.39
CA PHE A 27 5.78 -3.23 37.04
C PHE A 27 7.08 -2.62 36.49
N SER A 28 8.25 -2.97 37.06
CA SER A 28 9.56 -2.55 36.54
C SER A 28 9.83 -3.09 35.16
N THR A 29 9.47 -4.35 34.87
CA THR A 29 9.60 -4.98 33.55
C THR A 29 8.61 -4.36 32.56
N ILE A 30 7.39 -4.04 32.98
CA ILE A 30 6.40 -3.34 32.13
C ILE A 30 6.87 -1.90 31.85
N ILE A 31 7.41 -1.18 32.84
CA ILE A 31 7.92 0.19 32.66
C ILE A 31 9.21 0.17 31.81
N CYS A 32 10.11 -0.80 31.97
CA CYS A 32 11.28 -0.96 31.10
C CYS A 32 10.92 -1.33 29.66
N ASN A 33 9.87 -2.11 29.44
CA ASN A 33 9.37 -2.40 28.07
C ASN A 33 8.65 -1.21 27.44
N PHE A 34 8.09 -0.28 28.23
CA PHE A 34 7.55 0.99 27.72
C PHE A 34 8.63 2.03 27.41
N ALA A 35 9.84 1.86 27.91
CA ALA A 35 10.98 2.75 27.65
C ALA A 35 11.86 2.30 26.47
N SER A 36 11.38 1.35 25.63
CA SER A 36 11.98 1.08 24.34
C SER A 36 11.73 2.29 23.44
N SER A 37 12.66 3.25 23.46
CA SER A 37 12.59 4.39 22.55
C SER A 37 12.65 3.88 21.11
N MET A 38 11.56 4.07 20.35
CA MET A 38 11.55 3.76 18.94
C MET A 38 12.63 4.55 18.22
N LYS A 39 13.61 3.84 17.63
CA LYS A 39 14.69 4.45 16.85
C LYS A 39 14.37 4.30 15.37
N LYS A 40 14.58 5.37 14.61
CA LYS A 40 14.49 5.31 13.15
C LYS A 40 15.54 4.35 12.60
N LEU A 41 15.13 3.47 11.69
CA LEU A 41 16.07 2.64 10.94
C LEU A 41 16.93 3.51 10.01
N ARG A 42 18.22 3.24 9.95
CA ARG A 42 19.09 3.81 8.92
C ARG A 42 18.87 3.07 7.62
N THR A 43 19.11 3.71 6.48
CA THR A 43 18.90 3.13 5.15
C THR A 43 19.59 1.77 4.98
N ILE A 44 20.80 1.62 5.50
CA ILE A 44 21.56 0.36 5.45
C ILE A 44 20.90 -0.79 6.25
N GLU A 45 20.10 -0.47 7.24
CA GLU A 45 19.38 -1.47 8.07
C GLU A 45 18.09 -1.96 7.42
N MET A 46 17.64 -1.30 6.35
CA MET A 46 16.37 -1.63 5.68
C MET A 46 16.50 -2.81 4.71
N ASN A 47 17.70 -3.26 4.36
CA ASN A 47 17.97 -4.37 3.43
C ASN A 47 17.15 -4.29 2.15
N ARG A 48 17.16 -3.13 1.47
CA ARG A 48 16.42 -2.92 0.23
C ARG A 48 17.05 -3.71 -0.91
N LEU A 49 16.20 -4.27 -1.77
CA LEU A 49 16.63 -4.99 -2.97
C LEU A 49 17.34 -4.03 -3.94
N SER A 50 18.34 -4.54 -4.64
CA SER A 50 18.85 -3.90 -5.85
C SER A 50 17.81 -4.00 -6.98
N VAL A 51 17.98 -3.23 -8.06
CA VAL A 51 17.09 -3.27 -9.24
C VAL A 51 17.02 -4.68 -9.83
N ASP A 52 18.15 -5.38 -9.91
CA ASP A 52 18.22 -6.74 -10.48
C ASP A 52 17.53 -7.76 -9.57
N GLU A 53 17.77 -7.69 -8.26
CA GLU A 53 17.05 -8.52 -7.28
C GLU A 53 15.55 -8.24 -7.31
N PHE A 54 15.15 -6.96 -7.42
CA PHE A 54 13.75 -6.59 -7.56
C PHE A 54 13.12 -7.22 -8.79
N LYS A 55 13.79 -7.20 -9.95
CA LYS A 55 13.28 -7.78 -11.20
C LYS A 55 13.07 -9.30 -11.10
N GLN A 56 13.88 -10.00 -10.31
CA GLN A 56 13.80 -11.43 -10.07
C GLN A 56 12.86 -11.82 -8.92
N ALA A 57 12.57 -10.91 -8.02
CA ALA A 57 11.72 -11.17 -6.86
C ALA A 57 10.27 -11.45 -7.28
N GLU A 58 9.58 -12.27 -6.49
CA GLU A 58 8.13 -12.49 -6.61
C GLU A 58 7.39 -11.16 -6.54
N LYS A 59 6.41 -10.98 -7.41
CA LYS A 59 5.60 -9.77 -7.52
C LYS A 59 4.24 -9.94 -6.86
N LEU A 60 3.72 -8.85 -6.33
CA LEU A 60 2.29 -8.73 -6.06
C LEU A 60 1.56 -8.84 -7.42
N PRO A 61 0.62 -9.79 -7.61
CA PRO A 61 -0.07 -10.00 -8.88
C PRO A 61 -1.08 -8.88 -9.14
N LEU A 62 -0.60 -7.66 -9.17
CA LEU A 62 -1.35 -6.42 -9.36
C LEU A 62 -0.68 -5.57 -10.44
N ILE A 63 -1.47 -5.19 -11.46
CA ILE A 63 -1.09 -4.20 -12.46
C ILE A 63 -1.87 -2.91 -12.20
N VAL A 64 -1.16 -1.78 -12.25
CA VAL A 64 -1.74 -0.44 -12.18
C VAL A 64 -1.81 0.14 -13.59
N VAL A 65 -2.99 0.56 -14.01
CA VAL A 65 -3.22 1.22 -15.30
C VAL A 65 -3.51 2.70 -15.07
N LEU A 66 -2.81 3.56 -15.77
CA LEU A 66 -2.98 5.02 -15.73
C LEU A 66 -3.60 5.49 -17.05
N ASP A 67 -4.89 5.83 -17.02
CA ASP A 67 -5.70 6.25 -18.16
C ASP A 67 -5.66 7.78 -18.29
N ASP A 68 -4.95 8.28 -19.28
CA ASP A 68 -4.80 9.73 -19.57
C ASP A 68 -4.34 10.57 -18.36
N VAL A 69 -3.50 10.03 -17.48
CA VAL A 69 -2.95 10.76 -16.33
C VAL A 69 -1.97 11.84 -16.80
N ARG A 70 -2.28 13.11 -16.52
CA ARG A 70 -1.57 14.27 -17.04
C ARG A 70 -0.28 14.60 -16.27
N SER A 71 -0.32 14.42 -14.96
CA SER A 71 0.78 14.81 -14.08
C SER A 71 1.88 13.77 -14.07
N MET A 72 3.03 14.11 -14.65
CA MET A 72 4.23 13.26 -14.59
C MET A 72 4.70 13.00 -13.16
N HIS A 73 4.46 13.93 -12.23
CA HIS A 73 4.74 13.71 -10.81
C HIS A 73 3.82 12.64 -10.18
N ASN A 74 2.55 12.57 -10.61
CA ASN A 74 1.65 11.49 -10.17
C ASN A 74 2.13 10.15 -10.73
N VAL A 75 2.51 10.11 -12.01
CA VAL A 75 3.09 8.90 -12.64
C VAL A 75 4.31 8.41 -11.85
N GLY A 76 5.27 9.29 -11.57
CA GLY A 76 6.46 8.92 -10.80
C GLY A 76 6.14 8.46 -9.38
N SER A 77 5.16 9.07 -8.71
CA SER A 77 4.70 8.66 -7.38
C SER A 77 4.07 7.27 -7.40
N VAL A 78 3.34 6.93 -8.48
CA VAL A 78 2.77 5.58 -8.66
C VAL A 78 3.89 4.56 -8.85
N PHE A 79 4.92 4.84 -9.67
CA PHE A 79 6.09 3.97 -9.79
C PHE A 79 6.75 3.72 -8.43
N ARG A 80 6.98 4.77 -7.65
CA ARG A 80 7.60 4.66 -6.32
C ARG A 80 6.78 3.83 -5.35
N THR A 81 5.47 3.98 -5.37
CA THR A 81 4.56 3.17 -4.55
C THR A 81 4.53 1.73 -5.06
N GLY A 82 4.50 1.53 -6.37
CA GLY A 82 4.55 0.22 -7.02
C GLY A 82 5.82 -0.56 -6.69
N ASP A 83 6.97 0.12 -6.66
CA ASP A 83 8.24 -0.46 -6.20
C ASP A 83 8.14 -0.91 -4.74
N ALA A 84 7.63 -0.05 -3.86
CA ALA A 84 7.53 -0.35 -2.43
C ALA A 84 6.71 -1.62 -2.14
N PHE A 85 5.70 -1.91 -2.94
CA PHE A 85 4.82 -3.08 -2.80
C PHE A 85 5.11 -4.19 -3.82
N ARG A 86 6.15 -4.04 -4.64
CA ARG A 86 6.56 -4.98 -5.68
C ARG A 86 5.40 -5.36 -6.62
N ILE A 87 4.63 -4.36 -7.10
CA ILE A 87 3.57 -4.63 -8.08
C ILE A 87 4.17 -5.22 -9.37
N GLU A 88 3.36 -5.93 -10.14
CA GLU A 88 3.82 -6.61 -11.34
C GLU A 88 4.22 -5.64 -12.45
N ALA A 89 3.39 -4.62 -12.71
CA ALA A 89 3.67 -3.60 -13.73
C ALA A 89 2.82 -2.34 -13.55
N VAL A 90 3.22 -1.27 -14.27
CA VAL A 90 2.43 -0.07 -14.52
C VAL A 90 2.14 0.01 -16.03
N TYR A 91 0.87 0.10 -16.43
CA TYR A 91 0.45 0.34 -17.80
C TYR A 91 0.10 1.82 -17.97
N LEU A 92 0.71 2.44 -18.98
CA LEU A 92 0.61 3.87 -19.26
C LEU A 92 -0.20 4.04 -20.54
N CYS A 93 -1.36 4.72 -20.46
CA CYS A 93 -2.31 4.78 -21.58
C CYS A 93 -2.52 6.21 -22.05
N GLY A 94 -2.74 6.36 -23.34
CA GLY A 94 -3.11 7.64 -23.97
C GLY A 94 -2.04 8.71 -23.81
N ILE A 95 -2.42 9.85 -23.22
CA ILE A 95 -1.52 10.99 -23.00
C ILE A 95 -0.61 10.84 -21.77
N THR A 96 -0.73 9.73 -21.02
CA THR A 96 0.13 9.48 -19.87
C THR A 96 1.58 9.39 -20.31
N SER A 97 2.43 10.25 -19.72
CA SER A 97 3.86 10.30 -20.04
C SER A 97 4.57 9.00 -19.66
N VAL A 98 5.55 8.63 -20.46
CA VAL A 98 6.35 7.41 -20.27
C VAL A 98 7.80 7.74 -19.87
N PRO A 99 8.48 6.86 -19.14
CA PRO A 99 9.95 6.94 -18.98
C PRO A 99 10.69 6.77 -20.33
N PRO A 100 11.91 7.35 -20.50
CA PRO A 100 12.58 8.20 -19.52
C PRO A 100 12.04 9.64 -19.51
N SER A 101 11.82 10.20 -18.33
CA SER A 101 11.39 11.57 -18.14
C SER A 101 11.95 12.14 -16.84
N ALA A 102 12.62 13.30 -16.91
CA ALA A 102 13.15 13.97 -15.73
C ALA A 102 12.06 14.32 -14.69
N GLU A 103 10.85 14.65 -15.15
CA GLU A 103 9.74 15.00 -14.28
C GLU A 103 9.16 13.74 -13.57
N ILE A 104 9.10 12.60 -14.24
CA ILE A 104 8.75 11.31 -13.62
C ILE A 104 9.83 10.95 -12.59
N HIS A 105 11.12 11.04 -12.96
CA HIS A 105 12.25 10.68 -12.11
C HIS A 105 12.27 11.44 -10.78
N LYS A 106 11.88 12.73 -10.77
CA LYS A 106 11.83 13.54 -9.53
C LYS A 106 11.00 12.91 -8.40
N THR A 107 9.96 12.18 -8.72
CA THR A 107 9.09 11.55 -7.73
C THR A 107 9.24 10.03 -7.67
N ALA A 108 9.60 9.41 -8.77
CA ALA A 108 9.86 7.97 -8.85
C ALA A 108 11.18 7.57 -8.17
N LEU A 109 12.20 8.44 -8.20
CA LEU A 109 13.53 8.24 -7.59
C LEU A 109 14.22 6.94 -8.03
N GLY A 110 14.07 6.57 -9.31
CA GLY A 110 14.64 5.35 -9.90
C GLY A 110 13.69 4.14 -9.88
N ALA A 111 12.50 4.24 -9.29
CA ALA A 111 11.52 3.15 -9.29
C ALA A 111 11.02 2.81 -10.71
N GLU A 112 11.06 3.75 -11.64
CA GLU A 112 10.77 3.53 -13.06
C GLU A 112 11.74 2.60 -13.76
N ASP A 113 12.92 2.33 -13.18
CA ASP A 113 13.92 1.39 -13.69
C ASP A 113 13.71 -0.03 -13.14
N SER A 114 13.06 -0.15 -11.98
CA SER A 114 12.78 -1.43 -11.29
C SER A 114 11.41 -1.99 -11.66
N VAL A 115 10.35 -1.17 -11.64
CA VAL A 115 8.99 -1.60 -11.95
C VAL A 115 8.81 -1.69 -13.46
N LYS A 116 8.35 -2.85 -13.95
CA LYS A 116 8.01 -3.04 -15.36
C LYS A 116 6.90 -2.07 -15.78
N TRP A 117 6.99 -1.51 -16.97
CA TRP A 117 5.93 -0.71 -17.56
C TRP A 117 5.71 -1.02 -19.03
N VAL A 118 4.49 -0.76 -19.50
CA VAL A 118 4.07 -0.94 -20.90
C VAL A 118 3.21 0.25 -21.29
N TYR A 119 3.34 0.71 -22.54
CA TYR A 119 2.48 1.76 -23.10
C TYR A 119 1.40 1.18 -23.98
N PHE A 120 0.19 1.71 -23.89
CA PHE A 120 -0.94 1.44 -24.78
C PHE A 120 -1.51 2.75 -25.33
N LYS A 121 -2.06 2.71 -26.54
CA LYS A 121 -2.70 3.90 -27.13
C LYS A 121 -3.95 4.31 -26.37
N THR A 122 -4.70 3.36 -25.84
CA THR A 122 -5.91 3.58 -25.05
C THR A 122 -5.96 2.64 -23.85
N ALA A 123 -6.72 3.02 -22.82
CA ALA A 123 -6.94 2.15 -21.68
C ALA A 123 -7.83 0.94 -22.03
N VAL A 124 -8.68 1.05 -23.08
CA VAL A 124 -9.46 -0.08 -23.58
C VAL A 124 -8.54 -1.17 -24.14
N GLU A 125 -7.54 -0.81 -24.99
CA GLU A 125 -6.55 -1.77 -25.48
C GLU A 125 -5.79 -2.47 -24.34
N ALA A 126 -5.42 -1.72 -23.30
CA ALA A 126 -4.76 -2.27 -22.11
C ALA A 126 -5.69 -3.25 -21.37
N LEU A 127 -6.94 -2.86 -21.16
CA LEU A 127 -7.98 -3.67 -20.50
C LEU A 127 -8.23 -4.99 -21.24
N GLU A 128 -8.39 -4.94 -22.56
CA GLU A 128 -8.58 -6.15 -23.40
C GLU A 128 -7.38 -7.10 -23.29
N SER A 129 -6.17 -6.56 -23.33
CA SER A 129 -4.95 -7.35 -23.14
C SER A 129 -4.93 -8.02 -21.76
N LEU A 130 -5.26 -7.27 -20.69
CA LEU A 130 -5.30 -7.78 -19.32
C LEU A 130 -6.33 -8.90 -19.15
N LYS A 131 -7.54 -8.72 -19.69
CA LYS A 131 -8.59 -9.77 -19.63
C LYS A 131 -8.17 -11.03 -20.38
N LYS A 132 -7.53 -10.89 -21.54
CA LYS A 132 -6.99 -12.02 -22.31
C LYS A 132 -5.92 -12.78 -21.51
N ASP A 133 -5.14 -12.08 -20.69
CA ASP A 133 -4.09 -12.64 -19.85
C ASP A 133 -4.62 -13.16 -18.49
N GLY A 134 -5.96 -13.11 -18.28
CA GLY A 134 -6.64 -13.68 -17.11
C GLY A 134 -6.61 -12.78 -15.87
N TYR A 135 -6.49 -11.46 -16.04
CA TYR A 135 -6.66 -10.51 -14.95
C TYR A 135 -8.14 -10.16 -14.73
N GLU A 136 -8.51 -10.02 -13.47
CA GLU A 136 -9.73 -9.30 -13.09
C GLU A 136 -9.43 -7.80 -13.07
N VAL A 137 -10.18 -7.02 -13.84
CA VAL A 137 -9.91 -5.60 -14.09
C VAL A 137 -10.97 -4.73 -13.42
N TYR A 138 -10.53 -3.85 -12.52
CA TYR A 138 -11.40 -2.93 -11.79
C TYR A 138 -11.07 -1.49 -12.09
N SER A 139 -12.07 -0.68 -12.44
CA SER A 139 -11.95 0.77 -12.49
C SER A 139 -12.03 1.35 -11.07
N ILE A 140 -11.17 2.34 -10.77
CA ILE A 140 -11.19 3.06 -9.49
C ILE A 140 -11.87 4.41 -9.71
N GLU A 141 -13.19 4.45 -9.41
CA GLU A 141 -14.02 5.61 -9.72
C GLU A 141 -15.25 5.69 -8.81
N GLN A 142 -15.88 6.85 -8.74
CA GLN A 142 -17.17 7.04 -8.10
C GLN A 142 -18.29 6.80 -9.12
N ALA A 143 -18.95 5.63 -9.04
CA ALA A 143 -19.96 5.23 -10.02
C ALA A 143 -21.20 4.61 -9.37
N HIS A 144 -22.35 4.70 -10.07
CA HIS A 144 -23.52 3.96 -9.62
C HIS A 144 -23.26 2.44 -9.68
N GLY A 145 -23.46 1.78 -8.54
CA GLY A 145 -23.24 0.33 -8.44
C GLY A 145 -21.78 -0.06 -8.16
N SER A 146 -20.92 0.91 -7.83
CA SER A 146 -19.55 0.64 -7.35
C SER A 146 -19.57 -0.16 -6.04
N THR A 147 -18.53 -0.95 -5.83
CA THR A 147 -18.25 -1.60 -4.54
C THR A 147 -17.29 -0.72 -3.74
N MET A 148 -17.63 -0.45 -2.48
CA MET A 148 -16.72 0.29 -1.60
C MET A 148 -15.44 -0.52 -1.39
N LEU A 149 -14.28 0.14 -1.47
CA LEU A 149 -12.99 -0.52 -1.39
C LEU A 149 -12.81 -1.37 -0.12
N GLN A 150 -13.33 -0.91 1.03
CA GLN A 150 -13.26 -1.66 2.29
C GLN A 150 -14.11 -2.93 2.29
N ASP A 151 -15.11 -3.03 1.41
CA ASP A 151 -16.01 -4.19 1.29
C ASP A 151 -15.52 -5.18 0.23
N PHE A 152 -14.49 -4.81 -0.54
CA PHE A 152 -13.84 -5.68 -1.52
C PHE A 152 -12.65 -6.42 -0.88
N THR A 153 -12.62 -7.72 -1.01
CA THR A 153 -11.52 -8.54 -0.51
C THR A 153 -10.87 -9.28 -1.68
N PRO A 154 -9.62 -8.90 -2.08
CA PRO A 154 -8.89 -9.63 -3.11
C PRO A 154 -8.68 -11.10 -2.74
N ILE A 155 -8.88 -11.99 -3.69
CA ILE A 155 -8.67 -13.44 -3.51
C ILE A 155 -7.19 -13.75 -3.74
N TYR A 156 -6.59 -14.49 -2.83
CA TYR A 156 -5.21 -14.96 -2.97
C TYR A 156 -5.05 -15.82 -4.24
N ASN A 157 -3.96 -15.64 -4.97
CA ASN A 157 -3.63 -16.24 -6.26
C ASN A 157 -4.43 -15.72 -7.48
N ASN A 158 -5.40 -14.84 -7.32
CA ASN A 158 -5.99 -14.16 -8.47
C ASN A 158 -5.07 -13.01 -8.93
N ARG A 159 -5.16 -12.69 -10.20
CA ARG A 159 -4.40 -11.60 -10.83
C ARG A 159 -5.34 -10.41 -11.05
N TYR A 160 -4.90 -9.24 -10.62
CA TYR A 160 -5.73 -8.05 -10.64
C TYR A 160 -5.10 -6.93 -11.44
N ALA A 161 -5.95 -6.13 -12.07
CA ALA A 161 -5.56 -4.84 -12.61
C ALA A 161 -6.51 -3.75 -12.11
N VAL A 162 -5.96 -2.59 -11.74
CA VAL A 162 -6.72 -1.43 -11.27
C VAL A 162 -6.44 -0.22 -12.15
N ILE A 163 -7.50 0.41 -12.65
CA ILE A 163 -7.42 1.51 -13.61
C ILE A 163 -7.74 2.82 -12.90
N PHE A 164 -6.83 3.77 -12.99
CA PHE A 164 -6.98 5.14 -12.48
C PHE A 164 -7.09 6.11 -13.65
N GLY A 165 -8.05 6.99 -13.59
CA GLY A 165 -8.33 7.93 -14.66
C GLY A 165 -7.63 9.28 -14.55
N ASN A 166 -7.93 10.10 -15.53
CA ASN A 166 -7.50 11.48 -15.65
C ASN A 166 -7.94 12.32 -14.43
N GLU A 167 -7.11 13.28 -14.02
CA GLU A 167 -7.35 14.10 -12.81
C GLU A 167 -8.61 14.98 -12.91
N VAL A 168 -9.12 15.20 -14.10
CA VAL A 168 -10.31 16.07 -14.34
C VAL A 168 -11.51 15.25 -14.77
N LYS A 169 -11.31 14.28 -15.66
CA LYS A 169 -12.40 13.50 -16.29
C LYS A 169 -12.68 12.16 -15.62
N GLY A 170 -11.76 11.70 -14.76
CA GLY A 170 -11.82 10.35 -14.20
C GLY A 170 -11.47 9.27 -15.24
N VAL A 171 -11.90 8.04 -14.98
CA VAL A 171 -11.79 6.90 -15.91
C VAL A 171 -12.82 7.08 -17.04
N HIS A 172 -12.40 6.82 -18.30
CA HIS A 172 -13.34 6.89 -19.43
C HIS A 172 -14.50 5.91 -19.26
N GLN A 173 -15.73 6.34 -19.63
CA GLN A 173 -16.94 5.54 -19.41
C GLN A 173 -16.86 4.16 -20.08
N GLU A 174 -16.31 4.10 -21.29
CA GLU A 174 -16.11 2.83 -22.03
C GLU A 174 -15.20 1.84 -21.27
N VAL A 175 -14.22 2.35 -20.51
CA VAL A 175 -13.34 1.55 -19.68
C VAL A 175 -14.07 1.05 -18.44
N VAL A 176 -14.88 1.91 -17.80
CA VAL A 176 -15.74 1.53 -16.66
C VAL A 176 -16.72 0.43 -17.08
N ASP A 177 -17.38 0.61 -18.23
CA ASP A 177 -18.37 -0.35 -18.76
C ASP A 177 -17.73 -1.70 -19.12
N ALA A 178 -16.48 -1.69 -19.58
CA ALA A 178 -15.74 -2.90 -19.94
C ALA A 178 -15.01 -3.58 -18.75
N SER A 179 -14.92 -2.92 -17.60
CA SER A 179 -14.29 -3.48 -16.39
C SER A 179 -15.13 -4.60 -15.76
N ASP A 180 -14.53 -5.47 -14.97
CA ASP A 180 -15.25 -6.51 -14.22
C ASP A 180 -16.00 -5.93 -13.01
N GLY A 181 -15.65 -4.71 -12.62
CA GLY A 181 -16.33 -3.92 -11.60
C GLY A 181 -15.69 -2.56 -11.41
N CYS A 182 -16.32 -1.77 -10.53
CA CYS A 182 -15.82 -0.47 -10.12
C CYS A 182 -15.63 -0.46 -8.60
N LEU A 183 -14.46 -0.05 -8.13
CA LEU A 183 -14.14 0.10 -6.71
C LEU A 183 -14.09 1.58 -6.34
N GLU A 184 -14.73 1.93 -5.25
CA GLU A 184 -14.83 3.31 -4.78
C GLU A 184 -14.21 3.47 -3.39
N ILE A 185 -13.41 4.53 -3.20
CA ILE A 185 -12.95 4.95 -1.89
C ILE A 185 -13.95 5.95 -1.32
N PRO A 186 -14.56 5.69 -0.15
CA PRO A 186 -15.53 6.61 0.43
C PRO A 186 -14.87 7.95 0.79
N GLN A 187 -15.51 9.05 0.41
CA GLN A 187 -15.03 10.41 0.63
C GLN A 187 -16.08 11.22 1.40
N TYR A 188 -15.65 11.89 2.47
CA TYR A 188 -16.54 12.64 3.38
C TYR A 188 -16.22 14.13 3.41
N GLY A 189 -15.34 14.58 2.53
CA GLY A 189 -14.88 15.97 2.47
C GLY A 189 -15.69 16.85 1.53
N THR A 190 -15.16 18.04 1.26
CA THR A 190 -15.79 19.03 0.36
C THR A 190 -15.32 18.92 -1.09
N LYS A 191 -14.32 18.10 -1.37
CA LYS A 191 -13.77 17.91 -2.72
C LYS A 191 -14.40 16.69 -3.37
N HIS A 192 -14.50 16.74 -4.70
CA HIS A 192 -15.13 15.68 -5.49
C HIS A 192 -14.21 14.49 -5.76
N SER A 193 -12.89 14.67 -5.60
CA SER A 193 -11.90 13.62 -5.87
C SER A 193 -10.66 13.78 -5.02
N MET A 194 -9.90 12.70 -4.88
CA MET A 194 -8.55 12.68 -4.32
C MET A 194 -7.49 12.76 -5.43
N ASN A 195 -6.26 13.14 -5.06
CA ASN A 195 -5.13 13.04 -5.98
C ASN A 195 -4.92 11.58 -6.41
N VAL A 196 -4.70 11.37 -7.72
CA VAL A 196 -4.61 10.03 -8.32
C VAL A 196 -3.49 9.18 -7.72
N SER A 197 -2.32 9.76 -7.40
CA SER A 197 -1.22 9.01 -6.79
C SER A 197 -1.48 8.64 -5.33
N VAL A 198 -2.25 9.44 -4.61
CA VAL A 198 -2.72 9.11 -3.25
C VAL A 198 -3.74 7.98 -3.31
N THR A 199 -4.72 8.09 -4.23
CA THR A 199 -5.71 7.05 -4.50
C THR A 199 -5.03 5.72 -4.84
N ALA A 200 -4.04 5.77 -5.75
CA ALA A 200 -3.26 4.59 -6.11
C ALA A 200 -2.53 3.98 -4.91
N GLY A 201 -1.96 4.81 -4.04
CA GLY A 201 -1.32 4.33 -2.81
C GLY A 201 -2.27 3.57 -1.88
N ILE A 202 -3.49 4.09 -1.68
CA ILE A 202 -4.52 3.45 -0.85
C ILE A 202 -4.95 2.11 -1.46
N VAL A 203 -5.22 2.07 -2.77
CA VAL A 203 -5.66 0.86 -3.47
C VAL A 203 -4.55 -0.19 -3.49
N ILE A 204 -3.32 0.18 -3.88
CA ILE A 204 -2.18 -0.74 -3.87
C ILE A 204 -1.97 -1.34 -2.47
N TRP A 205 -2.04 -0.52 -1.41
CA TRP A 205 -1.96 -0.99 -0.03
C TRP A 205 -3.07 -1.98 0.32
N HIS A 206 -4.30 -1.70 -0.07
CA HIS A 206 -5.45 -2.58 0.18
C HIS A 206 -5.24 -3.98 -0.43
N PHE A 207 -4.80 -4.06 -1.70
CA PHE A 207 -4.48 -5.32 -2.35
C PHE A 207 -3.27 -6.01 -1.71
N ALA A 208 -2.19 -5.28 -1.46
CA ALA A 208 -0.98 -5.81 -0.87
C ALA A 208 -1.22 -6.39 0.53
N GLN A 209 -1.97 -5.68 1.38
CA GLN A 209 -2.28 -6.12 2.74
C GLN A 209 -3.01 -7.47 2.75
N THR A 210 -3.92 -7.70 1.83
CA THR A 210 -4.69 -8.93 1.75
C THR A 210 -3.88 -10.10 1.18
N ILE A 211 -2.99 -9.83 0.23
CA ILE A 211 -2.23 -10.87 -0.48
C ILE A 211 -0.94 -11.24 0.26
N ILE A 212 -0.25 -10.27 0.89
CA ILE A 212 1.05 -10.49 1.56
C ILE A 212 0.89 -11.08 2.97
N ASN A 213 -0.21 -10.83 3.66
CA ASN A 213 -0.43 -11.23 5.07
C ASN A 213 -1.01 -12.64 5.24
N LYS A 214 -0.74 -13.56 4.32
CA LYS A 214 -1.15 -14.96 4.44
C LYS A 214 0.03 -15.90 4.67
#